data_d5f379eff0c051e87d0d49aa085e914a
#
_entry.id   d5f379eff0c051e87d0d49aa085e914a
#
_cell.length_a   1.000
_cell.length_b   1.000
_cell.length_c   1.000
_cell.angle_alpha   90.00
_cell.angle_beta   90.00
_cell.angle_gamma   90.00
#
_symmetry.space_group_name_H-M   'P 1'
#
loop_
_entity.id
_entity.type
_entity.pdbx_description
1 polymer ?
#
loop_
_entity_poly.entity_id
_entity_poly.type
_entity_poly.pdbx_seq_one_letter_code
_entity_poly.pdbx_strand_id
1 'polypeptide(L)'
;MNYINVIGSTKMKRALVESAVIFCISELMPRMRTLEIEVNIKNLKSEGVAGWCYEGDNNRDFYIDVDKSLTGGELLETVCHEMVHVWQSATRKMKDLTHGRKMYMGKVYDETTAYEDEPWEIEAYAMQGDLLKKFGEEYTI
;
A
#
# COMPACT_ATOMS: atom_id res chain seq x y z
N MET A 1 12.14 15.01 2.08
CA MET A 1 12.23 14.13 0.91
C MET A 1 11.74 12.74 1.29
N ASN A 2 10.89 12.17 0.46
CA ASN A 2 10.44 10.79 0.69
C ASN A 2 11.53 9.82 0.27
N TYR A 3 11.65 8.73 1.01
CA TYR A 3 12.65 7.69 0.78
C TYR A 3 11.94 6.40 0.40
N ILE A 4 12.25 5.88 -0.79
CA ILE A 4 11.59 4.67 -1.31
C ILE A 4 12.67 3.67 -1.70
N ASN A 5 12.55 2.44 -1.20
CA ASN A 5 13.48 1.36 -1.49
C ASN A 5 12.69 0.12 -1.90
N VAL A 6 12.96 -0.40 -3.10
CA VAL A 6 12.30 -1.62 -3.59
C VAL A 6 13.32 -2.72 -3.69
N ILE A 7 13.03 -3.86 -3.06
CA ILE A 7 13.94 -5.00 -2.92
C ILE A 7 13.33 -6.24 -3.58
N GLY A 8 14.15 -6.99 -4.28
CA GLY A 8 13.76 -8.27 -4.87
C GLY A 8 13.43 -8.20 -6.36
N SER A 9 13.28 -9.37 -6.98
CA SER A 9 12.94 -9.52 -8.40
C SER A 9 13.95 -8.85 -9.34
N THR A 10 13.53 -8.51 -10.56
CA THR A 10 14.39 -7.91 -11.58
C THR A 10 14.48 -6.41 -11.41
N LYS A 11 15.53 -5.83 -11.98
CA LYS A 11 15.71 -4.37 -11.99
C LYS A 11 14.52 -3.66 -12.63
N MET A 12 14.01 -4.19 -13.74
CA MET A 12 12.87 -3.60 -14.45
C MET A 12 11.61 -3.61 -13.58
N LYS A 13 11.35 -4.74 -12.91
CA LYS A 13 10.20 -4.89 -12.04
C LYS A 13 10.29 -3.96 -10.83
N ARG A 14 11.47 -3.84 -10.22
CA ARG A 14 11.69 -2.90 -9.12
C ARG A 14 11.44 -1.46 -9.55
N ALA A 15 11.92 -1.09 -10.74
CA ALA A 15 11.73 0.27 -11.26
C ALA A 15 10.25 0.58 -11.49
N LEU A 16 9.50 -0.39 -12.00
CA LEU A 16 8.07 -0.24 -12.22
C LEU A 16 7.32 -0.04 -10.90
N VAL A 17 7.63 -0.85 -9.90
CA VAL A 17 7.03 -0.75 -8.56
C VAL A 17 7.37 0.60 -7.92
N GLU A 18 8.62 1.02 -8.02
CA GLU A 18 9.04 2.33 -7.49
C GLU A 18 8.26 3.47 -8.14
N SER A 19 8.09 3.44 -9.46
CA SER A 19 7.31 4.44 -10.19
C SER A 19 5.86 4.48 -9.70
N ALA A 20 5.26 3.33 -9.46
CA ALA A 20 3.89 3.25 -8.95
C ALA A 20 3.77 3.83 -7.53
N VAL A 21 4.74 3.55 -6.67
CA VAL A 21 4.77 4.11 -5.30
C VAL A 21 4.86 5.63 -5.36
N ILE A 22 5.78 6.16 -6.15
CA ILE A 22 5.97 7.61 -6.33
C ILE A 22 4.68 8.24 -6.85
N PHE A 23 4.05 7.62 -7.83
CA PHE A 23 2.79 8.09 -8.39
C PHE A 23 1.69 8.16 -7.33
N CYS A 24 1.52 7.11 -6.53
CA CYS A 24 0.51 7.06 -5.48
C CYS A 24 0.74 8.13 -4.42
N ILE A 25 1.99 8.39 -4.05
CA ILE A 25 2.30 9.48 -3.11
C ILE A 25 1.86 10.82 -3.72
N SER A 26 2.18 11.05 -4.99
CA SER A 26 1.81 12.28 -5.69
C SER A 26 0.29 12.46 -5.76
N GLU A 27 -0.47 11.39 -5.99
CA GLU A 27 -1.93 11.46 -6.09
C GLU A 27 -2.62 11.59 -4.73
N LEU A 28 -2.17 10.83 -3.73
CA LEU A 28 -2.87 10.70 -2.46
C LEU A 28 -2.39 11.69 -1.39
N MET A 29 -1.11 12.03 -1.42
CA MET A 29 -0.50 12.86 -0.37
C MET A 29 0.66 13.69 -0.92
N PRO A 30 0.37 14.59 -1.87
CA PRO A 30 1.41 15.32 -2.60
C PRO A 30 2.26 16.26 -1.74
N ARG A 31 1.79 16.59 -0.54
CA ARG A 31 2.53 17.45 0.39
C ARG A 31 3.40 16.67 1.37
N MET A 32 3.29 15.35 1.37
CA MET A 32 4.06 14.52 2.28
C MET A 32 5.52 14.44 1.82
N ARG A 33 6.48 14.72 2.73
CA ARG A 33 7.91 14.78 2.40
C ARG A 33 8.78 13.92 3.31
N THR A 34 8.19 13.22 4.27
CA THR A 34 8.93 12.50 5.30
C THR A 34 8.63 10.99 5.33
N LEU A 35 8.07 10.46 4.23
CA LEU A 35 7.76 9.04 4.14
C LEU A 35 9.02 8.21 3.91
N GLU A 36 9.09 7.08 4.61
CA GLU A 36 10.08 6.03 4.36
C GLU A 36 9.29 4.76 4.02
N ILE A 37 9.42 4.30 2.80
CA ILE A 37 8.68 3.14 2.32
C ILE A 37 9.64 2.11 1.75
N GLU A 38 9.62 0.91 2.32
CA GLU A 38 10.36 -0.22 1.79
C GLU A 38 9.37 -1.22 1.21
N VAL A 39 9.57 -1.58 -0.06
CA VAL A 39 8.75 -2.59 -0.73
C VAL A 39 9.59 -3.84 -0.95
N ASN A 40 9.12 -4.98 -0.47
CA ASN A 40 9.77 -6.26 -0.65
C ASN A 40 8.96 -7.11 -1.62
N ILE A 41 9.56 -7.45 -2.76
CA ILE A 41 8.96 -8.36 -3.73
C ILE A 41 9.46 -9.75 -3.36
N LYS A 42 8.60 -10.54 -2.77
CA LYS A 42 8.98 -11.84 -2.20
C LYS A 42 7.87 -12.87 -2.33
N ASN A 43 8.17 -14.11 -2.00
CA ASN A 43 7.20 -15.19 -2.09
C ASN A 43 6.21 -15.12 -0.91
N LEU A 44 4.94 -14.81 -1.20
CA LEU A 44 3.87 -14.76 -0.21
C LEU A 44 2.89 -15.94 -0.35
N LYS A 45 3.28 -16.96 -1.13
CA LYS A 45 2.40 -18.09 -1.43
C LYS A 45 1.89 -18.80 -0.17
N SER A 46 2.77 -18.99 0.82
CA SER A 46 2.39 -19.64 2.08
C SER A 46 1.42 -18.81 2.92
N GLU A 47 1.37 -17.51 2.69
CA GLU A 47 0.50 -16.59 3.43
C GLU A 47 -0.85 -16.38 2.74
N GLY A 48 -0.96 -16.82 1.48
CA GLY A 48 -2.20 -16.77 0.72
C GLY A 48 -2.69 -15.35 0.39
N VAL A 49 -1.78 -14.38 0.32
CA VAL A 49 -2.13 -12.99 0.03
C VAL A 49 -1.28 -12.45 -1.11
N ALA A 50 -1.80 -11.45 -1.81
CA ALA A 50 -1.07 -10.76 -2.87
C ALA A 50 -0.09 -9.73 -2.29
N GLY A 51 -0.44 -9.11 -1.18
CA GLY A 51 0.40 -8.11 -0.55
C GLY A 51 0.01 -7.83 0.90
N TRP A 52 0.92 -7.14 1.59
CA TRP A 52 0.75 -6.65 2.96
C TRP A 52 1.27 -5.23 3.04
N CYS A 53 0.67 -4.44 3.94
CA CYS A 53 1.21 -3.13 4.33
C CYS A 53 1.18 -3.05 5.84
N TYR A 54 2.30 -2.64 6.44
CA TYR A 54 2.36 -2.43 7.88
C TYR A 54 3.26 -1.26 8.22
N GLU A 55 2.93 -0.62 9.34
CA GLU A 55 3.64 0.54 9.85
C GLU A 55 4.88 0.08 10.61
N GLY A 56 5.99 0.82 10.47
CA GLY A 56 7.20 0.59 11.22
C GLY A 56 7.20 1.35 12.55
N ASP A 57 8.25 2.14 12.78
CA ASP A 57 8.42 2.86 14.05
C ASP A 57 7.40 3.97 14.29
N ASN A 58 6.86 4.53 13.21
CA ASN A 58 5.89 5.64 13.30
C ASN A 58 5.06 5.71 12.02
N ASN A 59 4.12 6.65 11.96
CA ASN A 59 3.21 6.77 10.81
C ASN A 59 3.83 7.47 9.57
N ARG A 60 5.14 7.42 9.46
CA ARG A 60 5.88 7.84 8.26
C ARG A 60 6.75 6.71 7.74
N ASP A 61 6.84 5.61 8.47
CA ASP A 61 7.70 4.46 8.18
C ASP A 61 6.82 3.26 7.87
N PHE A 62 6.91 2.74 6.63
CA PHE A 62 6.03 1.68 6.15
C PHE A 62 6.80 0.59 5.42
N TYR A 63 6.31 -0.63 5.57
CA TYR A 63 6.79 -1.80 4.85
C TYR A 63 5.64 -2.36 4.02
N ILE A 64 5.91 -2.62 2.76
CA ILE A 64 4.95 -3.25 1.85
C ILE A 64 5.60 -4.53 1.32
N ASP A 65 4.89 -5.65 1.44
CA ASP A 65 5.29 -6.90 0.81
C ASP A 65 4.35 -7.17 -0.35
N VAL A 66 4.88 -7.55 -1.51
CA VAL A 66 4.08 -7.96 -2.66
C VAL A 66 4.59 -9.29 -3.18
N ASP A 67 3.67 -10.15 -3.63
CA ASP A 67 4.03 -11.48 -4.08
C ASP A 67 4.82 -11.42 -5.39
N LYS A 68 5.92 -12.16 -5.43
CA LYS A 68 6.84 -12.15 -6.57
C LYS A 68 6.25 -12.74 -7.86
N SER A 69 5.16 -13.50 -7.77
CA SER A 69 4.50 -14.07 -8.95
C SER A 69 3.64 -13.06 -9.69
N LEU A 70 3.30 -11.95 -9.07
CA LEU A 70 2.48 -10.91 -9.70
C LEU A 70 3.24 -10.19 -10.82
N THR A 71 2.56 -9.90 -11.91
CA THR A 71 3.13 -9.18 -13.04
C THR A 71 2.11 -8.19 -13.61
N GLY A 72 2.59 -7.21 -14.37
CA GLY A 72 1.74 -6.28 -15.09
C GLY A 72 0.71 -5.58 -14.24
N GLY A 73 -0.55 -5.59 -14.71
CA GLY A 73 -1.64 -4.91 -14.03
C GLY A 73 -1.94 -5.42 -12.64
N GLU A 74 -1.83 -6.73 -12.41
CA GLU A 74 -2.07 -7.31 -11.09
C GLU A 74 -1.04 -6.82 -10.07
N LEU A 75 0.23 -6.74 -10.45
CA LEU A 75 1.28 -6.21 -9.60
C LEU A 75 1.02 -4.75 -9.24
N LEU A 76 0.72 -3.95 -10.24
CA LEU A 76 0.49 -2.51 -10.05
C LEU A 76 -0.76 -2.24 -9.23
N GLU A 77 -1.82 -3.01 -9.46
CA GLU A 77 -3.05 -2.89 -8.66
C GLU A 77 -2.80 -3.21 -7.20
N THR A 78 -2.02 -4.27 -6.93
CA THR A 78 -1.65 -4.63 -5.56
C THR A 78 -0.83 -3.52 -4.90
N VAL A 79 0.13 -2.95 -5.61
CA VAL A 79 0.91 -1.81 -5.09
C VAL A 79 0.01 -0.63 -4.78
N CYS A 80 -0.93 -0.30 -5.67
CA CYS A 80 -1.89 0.79 -5.44
C CYS A 80 -2.75 0.52 -4.20
N HIS A 81 -3.23 -0.72 -4.03
CA HIS A 81 -4.01 -1.13 -2.87
C HIS A 81 -3.23 -0.88 -1.57
N GLU A 82 -1.98 -1.35 -1.51
CA GLU A 82 -1.17 -1.17 -0.30
C GLU A 82 -0.82 0.30 -0.06
N MET A 83 -0.64 1.07 -1.12
CA MET A 83 -0.39 2.51 -0.98
C MET A 83 -1.60 3.28 -0.44
N VAL A 84 -2.83 2.80 -0.68
CA VAL A 84 -4.00 3.37 -0.01
C VAL A 84 -3.87 3.18 1.50
N HIS A 85 -3.41 2.02 1.95
CA HIS A 85 -3.17 1.79 3.39
C HIS A 85 -2.10 2.71 3.96
N VAL A 86 -1.03 2.97 3.20
CA VAL A 86 -0.02 3.97 3.61
C VAL A 86 -0.68 5.33 3.83
N TRP A 87 -1.49 5.76 2.88
CA TRP A 87 -2.22 7.03 2.97
C TRP A 87 -3.15 7.06 4.19
N GLN A 88 -3.90 5.99 4.42
CA GLN A 88 -4.81 5.91 5.57
C GLN A 88 -4.06 6.07 6.89
N SER A 89 -2.92 5.40 7.03
CA SER A 89 -2.11 5.47 8.26
C SER A 89 -1.33 6.78 8.37
N ALA A 90 -0.73 7.25 7.28
CA ALA A 90 0.08 8.46 7.30
C ALA A 90 -0.77 9.70 7.61
N THR A 91 -2.02 9.72 7.16
CA THR A 91 -2.96 10.83 7.43
C THR A 91 -3.76 10.63 8.71
N ARG A 92 -3.52 9.54 9.43
CA ARG A 92 -4.22 9.16 10.66
C ARG A 92 -5.72 8.90 10.47
N LYS A 93 -6.14 8.64 9.24
CA LYS A 93 -7.50 8.18 8.96
C LYS A 93 -7.71 6.81 9.59
N MET A 94 -6.65 5.99 9.60
CA MET A 94 -6.60 4.69 10.26
C MET A 94 -5.44 4.67 11.26
N LYS A 95 -5.66 4.02 12.40
CA LYS A 95 -4.63 3.88 13.43
C LYS A 95 -4.71 2.49 14.06
N ASP A 96 -3.57 1.81 14.15
CA ASP A 96 -3.49 0.55 14.89
C ASP A 96 -3.53 0.82 16.39
N LEU A 97 -4.35 0.05 17.09
CA LEU A 97 -4.48 0.10 18.54
C LEU A 97 -4.00 -1.23 19.13
N THR A 98 -3.95 -1.31 20.45
CA THR A 98 -3.57 -2.56 21.11
C THR A 98 -4.66 -3.63 20.99
N HIS A 99 -4.28 -4.89 21.18
CA HIS A 99 -5.18 -6.05 21.20
C HIS A 99 -5.95 -6.29 19.89
N GLY A 100 -5.28 -6.09 18.73
CA GLY A 100 -5.86 -6.37 17.42
C GLY A 100 -6.94 -5.41 16.99
N ARG A 101 -7.08 -4.27 17.67
CA ARG A 101 -8.07 -3.25 17.34
C ARG A 101 -7.49 -2.22 16.38
N LYS A 102 -8.36 -1.64 15.55
CA LYS A 102 -8.00 -0.52 14.68
C LYS A 102 -9.04 0.58 14.81
N MET A 103 -8.59 1.82 14.72
CA MET A 103 -9.48 2.96 14.61
C MET A 103 -9.50 3.43 13.16
N TYR A 104 -10.71 3.67 12.61
CA TYR A 104 -10.90 4.20 11.27
C TYR A 104 -11.93 5.30 11.31
N MET A 105 -11.51 6.50 10.94
CA MET A 105 -12.36 7.70 10.99
C MET A 105 -13.02 7.90 12.36
N GLY A 106 -12.26 7.66 13.42
CA GLY A 106 -12.71 7.86 14.79
C GLY A 106 -13.52 6.72 15.40
N LYS A 107 -13.82 5.67 14.64
CA LYS A 107 -14.55 4.51 15.15
C LYS A 107 -13.59 3.35 15.37
N VAL A 108 -13.73 2.65 16.50
CA VAL A 108 -12.89 1.51 16.83
C VAL A 108 -13.51 0.21 16.32
N TYR A 109 -12.70 -0.60 15.66
CA TYR A 109 -13.06 -1.94 15.17
C TYR A 109 -12.13 -2.96 15.83
N ASP A 110 -12.67 -4.09 16.20
CA ASP A 110 -11.88 -5.16 16.81
C ASP A 110 -11.62 -6.31 15.84
N GLU A 111 -10.90 -7.34 16.29
CA GLU A 111 -10.52 -8.49 15.49
C GLU A 111 -11.68 -9.38 15.05
N THR A 112 -12.91 -9.15 15.60
CA THR A 112 -14.10 -9.90 15.19
C THR A 112 -14.74 -9.34 13.93
N THR A 113 -14.29 -8.17 13.46
CA THR A 113 -14.77 -7.58 12.22
C THR A 113 -14.34 -8.46 11.05
N ALA A 114 -15.28 -8.92 10.24
CA ALA A 114 -14.96 -9.72 9.06
C ALA A 114 -14.18 -8.88 8.05
N TYR A 115 -13.26 -9.52 7.31
CA TYR A 115 -12.41 -8.82 6.35
C TYR A 115 -13.22 -7.98 5.36
N GLU A 116 -14.31 -8.53 4.83
CA GLU A 116 -15.19 -7.83 3.88
C GLU A 116 -15.93 -6.63 4.48
N ASP A 117 -15.96 -6.51 5.81
CA ASP A 117 -16.60 -5.42 6.53
C ASP A 117 -15.61 -4.39 7.06
N GLU A 118 -14.30 -4.62 6.89
CA GLU A 118 -13.27 -3.69 7.32
C GLU A 118 -13.27 -2.45 6.42
N PRO A 119 -13.61 -1.26 6.94
CA PRO A 119 -13.78 -0.08 6.10
C PRO A 119 -12.50 0.37 5.41
N TRP A 120 -11.33 0.11 5.99
CA TRP A 120 -10.05 0.43 5.35
C TRP A 120 -9.80 -0.46 4.13
N GLU A 121 -10.27 -1.71 4.13
CA GLU A 121 -10.17 -2.59 2.97
C GLU A 121 -11.19 -2.21 1.90
N ILE A 122 -12.41 -1.91 2.31
CA ILE A 122 -13.45 -1.44 1.37
C ILE A 122 -12.96 -0.20 0.61
N GLU A 123 -12.36 0.74 1.32
CA GLU A 123 -11.80 1.95 0.70
C GLU A 123 -10.66 1.62 -0.24
N ALA A 124 -9.72 0.75 0.18
CA ALA A 124 -8.58 0.38 -0.64
C ALA A 124 -9.01 -0.29 -1.96
N TYR A 125 -9.98 -1.21 -1.88
CA TYR A 125 -10.53 -1.86 -3.08
C TYR A 125 -11.26 -0.86 -3.98
N ALA A 126 -11.95 0.11 -3.39
CA ALA A 126 -12.67 1.13 -4.17
C ALA A 126 -11.70 2.06 -4.93
N MET A 127 -10.53 2.32 -4.37
CA MET A 127 -9.58 3.30 -4.92
C MET A 127 -8.53 2.68 -5.85
N GLN A 128 -8.21 1.41 -5.68
CA GLN A 128 -7.08 0.80 -6.39
C GLN A 128 -7.22 0.83 -7.92
N GLY A 129 -8.40 0.59 -8.43
CA GLY A 129 -8.65 0.57 -9.88
C GLY A 129 -8.48 1.94 -10.53
N ASP A 130 -8.95 2.99 -9.85
CA ASP A 130 -8.82 4.35 -10.35
C ASP A 130 -7.36 4.81 -10.32
N LEU A 131 -6.63 4.46 -9.28
CA LEU A 131 -5.20 4.74 -9.20
C LEU A 131 -4.43 4.02 -10.31
N LEU A 132 -4.74 2.76 -10.53
CA LEU A 132 -4.11 1.98 -11.61
C LEU A 132 -4.37 2.62 -12.98
N LYS A 133 -5.60 3.02 -13.23
CA LYS A 133 -5.97 3.67 -14.49
C LYS A 133 -5.19 4.97 -14.70
N LYS A 134 -5.15 5.81 -13.69
CA LYS A 134 -4.42 7.09 -13.74
C LYS A 134 -2.92 6.87 -13.94
N PHE A 135 -2.35 5.88 -13.26
CA PHE A 135 -0.95 5.54 -13.45
C PHE A 135 -0.69 5.12 -14.90
N GLY A 136 -1.53 4.29 -15.46
CA GLY A 136 -1.41 3.85 -16.85
C GLY A 136 -1.49 5.00 -17.83
N GLU A 137 -2.38 5.95 -17.61
CA GLU A 137 -2.51 7.13 -18.46
C GLU A 137 -1.25 8.02 -18.43
N GLU A 138 -0.63 8.15 -17.25
CA GLU A 138 0.55 8.99 -17.07
C GLU A 138 1.83 8.31 -17.57
N TYR A 139 1.95 7.00 -17.40
CA TYR A 139 3.16 6.24 -17.72
C TYR A 139 3.04 5.37 -18.95
N THR A 140 1.94 5.46 -19.69
CA THR A 140 1.80 4.77 -20.97
C THR A 140 2.59 5.50 -22.04
N ILE A 141 3.33 4.75 -22.77
CA ILE A 141 4.14 5.28 -23.86
C ILE A 141 3.56 4.80 -25.18
#